data_0725b13ec0be42e6013cb691afe85391
#
_entry.id   0725b13ec0be42e6013cb691afe85391
#
_cell.length_a   1.000
_cell.length_b   1.000
_cell.length_c   1.000
_cell.angle_alpha   90.00
_cell.angle_beta   90.00
_cell.angle_gamma   90.00
#
_symmetry.space_group_name_H-M   'P 1'
#
loop_
_entity.id
_entity.type
_entity.pdbx_description
1 polymer ?
#
loop_
_entity_poly.entity_id
_entity_poly.type
_entity_poly.pdbx_seq_one_letter_code
_entity_poly.pdbx_strand_id
1 'polypeptide(L)'
;MSAKFKPLLAPLAIAAIISGCAPTPRVVISNGGSQISIDRSITVASGQPTKLAFQVALNPDCSQIQPGTVTREAQAPAHGRLEFRKTEDFTNFPASNPRSQCNSRRVQGVAIYYHPDKGFTGSDAFAYDLFTNTGGQIRSNVTANVR
;
A
#
# COMPACT_ATOMS: atom_id res chain seq x y z
N MET A 1 64.31 -21.01 -26.35
CA MET A 1 62.84 -21.04 -26.61
C MET A 1 62.11 -20.42 -25.38
N SER A 2 61.77 -19.13 -25.42
CA SER A 2 61.14 -18.40 -24.32
C SER A 2 59.66 -18.29 -24.58
N ALA A 3 58.85 -18.94 -23.75
CA ALA A 3 57.40 -18.82 -23.76
C ALA A 3 56.96 -17.59 -22.95
N LYS A 4 56.34 -16.60 -23.64
CA LYS A 4 55.73 -15.42 -22.99
C LYS A 4 54.35 -15.77 -22.53
N PHE A 5 54.10 -15.78 -21.19
CA PHE A 5 52.79 -15.83 -20.59
C PHE A 5 52.15 -14.43 -20.65
N LYS A 6 50.96 -14.31 -21.29
CA LYS A 6 50.11 -13.14 -21.21
C LYS A 6 49.12 -13.32 -20.06
N PRO A 7 48.96 -12.35 -19.14
CA PRO A 7 47.89 -12.42 -18.15
C PRO A 7 46.55 -12.03 -18.78
N LEU A 8 45.54 -12.91 -18.65
CA LEU A 8 44.13 -12.64 -18.95
C LEU A 8 43.53 -11.81 -17.82
N LEU A 9 43.24 -10.54 -18.09
CA LEU A 9 42.44 -9.74 -17.17
C LEU A 9 40.96 -10.12 -17.37
N ALA A 10 40.33 -10.71 -16.37
CA ALA A 10 38.93 -10.95 -16.30
C ALA A 10 38.19 -9.63 -15.84
N PRO A 11 37.11 -9.21 -16.47
CA PRO A 11 36.36 -8.06 -16.00
C PRO A 11 35.55 -8.41 -14.73
N LEU A 12 35.81 -7.67 -13.67
CA LEU A 12 35.05 -7.73 -12.43
C LEU A 12 33.65 -7.14 -12.67
N ALA A 13 32.60 -7.97 -12.77
CA ALA A 13 31.25 -7.55 -12.84
C ALA A 13 30.79 -7.02 -11.45
N ILE A 14 30.63 -5.71 -11.33
CA ILE A 14 30.06 -5.06 -10.16
C ILE A 14 28.54 -5.27 -10.23
N ALA A 15 28.03 -6.18 -9.40
CA ALA A 15 26.60 -6.33 -9.18
C ALA A 15 26.08 -5.12 -8.38
N ALA A 16 25.32 -4.23 -9.04
CA ALA A 16 24.63 -3.14 -8.38
C ALA A 16 23.48 -3.72 -7.53
N ILE A 17 23.64 -3.69 -6.22
CA ILE A 17 22.56 -4.02 -5.27
C ILE A 17 21.56 -2.88 -5.31
N ILE A 18 20.41 -3.08 -5.95
CA ILE A 18 19.28 -2.16 -5.92
C ILE A 18 18.62 -2.36 -4.54
N SER A 19 19.01 -1.53 -3.57
CA SER A 19 18.32 -1.44 -2.29
C SER A 19 16.95 -0.80 -2.54
N GLY A 20 15.91 -1.64 -2.62
CA GLY A 20 14.53 -1.18 -2.65
C GLY A 20 14.21 -0.48 -1.33
N CYS A 21 14.07 0.85 -1.34
CA CYS A 21 13.55 1.60 -0.21
C CYS A 21 12.09 1.19 0.00
N ALA A 22 11.83 0.36 1.02
CA ALA A 22 10.48 0.16 1.53
C ALA A 22 9.99 1.50 2.11
N PRO A 23 8.72 1.92 1.84
CA PRO A 23 8.18 3.15 2.40
C PRO A 23 8.14 3.04 3.93
N THR A 24 8.85 3.94 4.61
CA THR A 24 8.84 4.01 6.07
C THR A 24 7.63 4.81 6.54
N PRO A 25 6.83 4.30 7.49
CA PRO A 25 5.74 5.06 8.08
C PRO A 25 6.29 6.26 8.85
N ARG A 26 5.77 7.45 8.56
CA ARG A 26 6.09 8.67 9.31
C ARG A 26 4.96 8.96 10.30
N VAL A 27 5.29 9.00 11.58
CA VAL A 27 4.36 9.40 12.64
C VAL A 27 4.43 10.91 12.82
N VAL A 28 3.33 11.61 12.61
CA VAL A 28 3.17 13.03 12.92
C VAL A 28 2.14 13.14 14.03
N ILE A 29 2.53 13.63 15.19
CA ILE A 29 1.62 13.91 16.30
C ILE A 29 1.15 15.36 16.15
N SER A 30 -0.15 15.55 15.85
CA SER A 30 -0.79 16.87 15.87
C SER A 30 -1.68 16.98 17.11
N ASN A 31 -1.90 18.22 17.59
CA ASN A 31 -2.71 18.50 18.78
C ASN A 31 -4.10 17.84 18.73
N GLY A 32 -4.28 16.74 19.47
CA GLY A 32 -5.56 16.05 19.66
C GLY A 32 -5.69 14.64 19.07
N GLY A 33 -4.67 14.08 18.41
CA GLY A 33 -4.71 12.71 17.91
C GLY A 33 -3.38 12.23 17.32
N SER A 34 -3.12 10.94 17.36
CA SER A 34 -1.95 10.38 16.68
C SER A 34 -2.29 10.14 15.20
N GLN A 35 -1.63 10.84 14.30
CA GLN A 35 -1.70 10.64 12.86
C GLN A 35 -0.47 9.88 12.39
N ILE A 36 -0.68 8.75 11.71
CA ILE A 36 0.35 8.00 11.01
C ILE A 36 0.24 8.33 9.52
N SER A 37 1.35 8.71 8.89
CA SER A 37 1.41 8.90 7.42
C SER A 37 2.25 7.79 6.79
N ILE A 38 1.73 7.17 5.73
CA ILE A 38 2.38 6.09 4.99
C ILE A 38 2.46 6.52 3.52
N ASP A 39 3.69 6.59 2.99
CA ASP A 39 3.93 6.87 1.58
C ASP A 39 4.06 5.55 0.80
N ARG A 40 3.38 5.45 -0.32
CA ARG A 40 3.33 4.24 -1.16
C ARG A 40 3.52 4.60 -2.63
N SER A 41 4.29 3.78 -3.34
CA SER A 41 4.38 3.84 -4.80
C SER A 41 3.85 2.53 -5.39
N ILE A 42 3.00 2.65 -6.42
CA ILE A 42 2.38 1.51 -7.10
C ILE A 42 2.52 1.67 -8.61
N THR A 43 2.46 0.55 -9.34
CA THR A 43 2.34 0.54 -10.81
C THR A 43 1.00 -0.10 -11.17
N VAL A 44 0.23 0.56 -12.03
CA VAL A 44 -1.11 0.13 -12.42
C VAL A 44 -1.30 0.21 -13.93
N ALA A 45 -2.20 -0.62 -14.47
CA ALA A 45 -2.55 -0.57 -15.89
C ALA A 45 -3.57 0.53 -16.16
N SER A 46 -3.39 1.27 -17.26
CA SER A 46 -4.32 2.31 -17.72
C SER A 46 -5.75 1.78 -17.89
N GLY A 47 -6.72 2.50 -17.35
CA GLY A 47 -8.14 2.14 -17.41
C GLY A 47 -8.55 0.90 -16.64
N GLN A 48 -7.66 0.27 -15.86
CA GLN A 48 -7.96 -0.93 -15.08
C GLN A 48 -8.06 -0.62 -13.59
N PRO A 49 -9.19 -0.94 -12.94
CA PRO A 49 -9.35 -0.79 -11.49
C PRO A 49 -8.29 -1.61 -10.73
N THR A 50 -7.61 -0.96 -9.80
CA THR A 50 -6.60 -1.61 -8.97
C THR A 50 -7.00 -1.52 -7.50
N LYS A 51 -7.08 -2.68 -6.82
CA LYS A 51 -7.35 -2.72 -5.38
C LYS A 51 -6.11 -2.28 -4.60
N LEU A 52 -6.25 -1.23 -3.81
CA LEU A 52 -5.16 -0.63 -3.02
C LEU A 52 -5.07 -1.26 -1.63
N ALA A 53 -6.23 -1.48 -1.00
CA ALA A 53 -6.33 -1.97 0.37
C ALA A 53 -7.70 -2.60 0.65
N PHE A 54 -7.77 -3.38 1.71
CA PHE A 54 -9.00 -3.83 2.34
C PHE A 54 -8.94 -3.50 3.82
N GLN A 55 -9.84 -2.66 4.30
CA GLN A 55 -9.84 -2.14 5.66
C GLN A 55 -10.94 -2.79 6.49
N VAL A 56 -10.56 -3.26 7.67
CA VAL A 56 -11.45 -3.95 8.60
C VAL A 56 -11.21 -3.51 10.04
N ALA A 57 -12.22 -3.62 10.90
CA ALA A 57 -12.08 -3.51 12.34
C ALA A 57 -12.59 -4.83 12.97
N LEU A 58 -11.66 -5.65 13.44
CA LEU A 58 -11.94 -6.96 14.00
C LEU A 58 -11.35 -7.12 15.40
N ASN A 59 -12.06 -7.87 16.22
CA ASN A 59 -11.50 -8.46 17.44
C ASN A 59 -10.59 -9.66 17.09
N PRO A 60 -9.76 -10.15 18.03
CA PRO A 60 -8.95 -11.35 17.81
C PRO A 60 -9.76 -12.63 17.47
N ASP A 61 -11.01 -12.72 17.92
CA ASP A 61 -11.96 -13.80 17.60
C ASP A 61 -12.62 -13.63 16.23
N CYS A 62 -12.21 -12.58 15.48
CA CYS A 62 -12.70 -12.16 14.16
C CYS A 62 -14.16 -11.62 14.16
N SER A 63 -14.73 -11.31 15.29
CA SER A 63 -15.96 -10.54 15.35
C SER A 63 -15.73 -9.08 14.94
N GLN A 64 -16.76 -8.45 14.38
CA GLN A 64 -16.69 -7.03 13.96
C GLN A 64 -16.65 -6.11 15.16
N ILE A 65 -15.78 -5.11 15.14
CA ILE A 65 -15.79 -3.99 16.09
C ILE A 65 -16.76 -2.92 15.62
N GLN A 66 -17.61 -2.43 16.49
CA GLN A 66 -18.57 -1.34 16.21
C GLN A 66 -18.27 -0.12 17.12
N PRO A 67 -18.28 1.10 16.56
CA PRO A 67 -18.30 1.39 15.10
C PRO A 67 -17.01 0.90 14.44
N GLY A 68 -17.12 0.48 13.16
CA GLY A 68 -15.98 0.03 12.38
C GLY A 68 -15.01 1.17 11.99
N THR A 69 -14.06 0.87 11.13
CA THR A 69 -13.19 1.88 10.53
C THR A 69 -13.95 2.71 9.50
N VAL A 70 -13.63 4.01 9.42
CA VAL A 70 -14.14 4.91 8.40
C VAL A 70 -13.01 5.26 7.43
N THR A 71 -13.26 5.14 6.13
CA THR A 71 -12.33 5.52 5.08
C THR A 71 -12.90 6.67 4.27
N ARG A 72 -12.07 7.64 3.91
CA ARG A 72 -12.45 8.74 3.02
C ARG A 72 -11.30 9.18 2.15
N GLU A 73 -11.62 9.80 1.02
CA GLU A 73 -10.67 10.51 0.19
C GLU A 73 -10.13 11.73 0.96
N ALA A 74 -8.81 11.91 0.95
CA ALA A 74 -8.12 13.06 1.53
C ALA A 74 -7.58 13.99 0.45
N GLN A 75 -7.16 13.41 -0.68
CA GLN A 75 -6.75 14.10 -1.89
C GLN A 75 -7.20 13.27 -3.08
N ALA A 76 -7.99 13.86 -3.97
CA ALA A 76 -8.42 13.22 -5.20
C ALA A 76 -7.24 13.01 -6.17
N PRO A 77 -7.23 11.91 -6.95
CA PRO A 77 -6.31 11.77 -8.09
C PRO A 77 -6.65 12.79 -9.18
N ALA A 78 -5.63 13.23 -9.93
CA ALA A 78 -5.83 14.14 -11.07
C ALA A 78 -6.31 13.40 -12.33
N HIS A 79 -5.98 12.11 -12.46
CA HIS A 79 -6.25 11.30 -13.65
C HIS A 79 -6.93 9.98 -13.29
N GLY A 80 -8.06 10.09 -12.59
CA GLY A 80 -8.83 8.94 -12.15
C GLY A 80 -9.76 9.24 -11.00
N ARG A 81 -10.18 8.19 -10.29
CA ARG A 81 -11.02 8.31 -9.10
C ARG A 81 -10.72 7.24 -8.08
N LEU A 82 -10.98 7.52 -6.81
CA LEU A 82 -11.03 6.52 -5.75
C LEU A 82 -12.45 5.96 -5.60
N GLU A 83 -12.53 4.69 -5.26
CA GLU A 83 -13.77 4.02 -4.89
C GLU A 83 -13.60 3.31 -3.55
N PHE A 84 -14.56 3.54 -2.64
CA PHE A 84 -14.63 2.90 -1.32
C PHE A 84 -15.85 1.99 -1.31
N ARG A 85 -15.61 0.67 -1.42
CA ARG A 85 -16.68 -0.33 -1.56
C ARG A 85 -16.81 -1.17 -0.31
N LYS A 86 -17.99 -1.15 0.32
CA LYS A 86 -18.32 -2.10 1.38
C LYS A 86 -18.46 -3.49 0.75
N THR A 87 -17.70 -4.46 1.24
CA THR A 87 -17.68 -5.82 0.69
C THR A 87 -17.13 -6.80 1.70
N GLU A 88 -17.26 -8.09 1.40
CA GLU A 88 -16.57 -9.16 2.13
C GLU A 88 -15.32 -9.58 1.37
N ASP A 89 -14.22 -9.71 2.12
CA ASP A 89 -12.97 -10.20 1.56
C ASP A 89 -12.10 -10.84 2.64
N PHE A 90 -11.00 -11.46 2.21
CA PHE A 90 -9.98 -11.99 3.11
C PHE A 90 -9.09 -10.87 3.63
N THR A 91 -8.71 -10.97 4.91
CA THR A 91 -7.71 -10.09 5.51
C THR A 91 -6.29 -10.60 5.22
N ASN A 92 -5.30 -9.74 5.50
CA ASN A 92 -3.88 -10.09 5.35
C ASN A 92 -3.10 -9.59 6.58
N PHE A 93 -3.49 -10.03 7.75
CA PHE A 93 -2.75 -9.74 8.97
C PHE A 93 -1.44 -10.54 9.01
N PRO A 94 -0.31 -9.94 9.41
CA PRO A 94 0.93 -10.68 9.61
C PRO A 94 0.75 -11.75 10.69
N ALA A 95 1.54 -12.83 10.63
CA ALA A 95 1.44 -13.96 11.55
C ALA A 95 1.60 -13.57 13.03
N SER A 96 2.35 -12.50 13.32
CA SER A 96 2.52 -11.95 14.67
C SER A 96 1.29 -11.21 15.19
N ASN A 97 0.29 -10.91 14.35
CA ASN A 97 -0.93 -10.23 14.76
C ASN A 97 -1.92 -11.24 15.35
N PRO A 98 -2.53 -10.98 16.53
CA PRO A 98 -3.54 -11.87 17.11
C PRO A 98 -4.75 -12.15 16.21
N ARG A 99 -4.97 -11.30 15.18
CA ARG A 99 -6.05 -11.44 14.18
C ARG A 99 -5.64 -12.27 12.97
N SER A 100 -4.41 -12.82 12.92
CA SER A 100 -3.93 -13.61 11.76
C SER A 100 -4.81 -14.81 11.43
N GLN A 101 -5.47 -15.41 12.45
CA GLN A 101 -6.45 -16.47 12.25
C GLN A 101 -7.67 -16.03 11.40
N CYS A 102 -7.95 -14.71 11.31
CA CYS A 102 -9.06 -14.17 10.51
C CYS A 102 -8.77 -14.20 9.00
N ASN A 103 -7.51 -14.41 8.60
CA ASN A 103 -7.12 -14.46 7.19
C ASN A 103 -7.72 -15.65 6.43
N SER A 104 -8.17 -16.70 7.15
CA SER A 104 -8.75 -17.93 6.55
C SER A 104 -10.21 -17.79 6.13
N ARG A 105 -10.87 -16.68 6.47
CA ARG A 105 -12.29 -16.46 6.17
C ARG A 105 -12.55 -15.07 5.63
N ARG A 106 -13.65 -14.91 4.89
CA ARG A 106 -14.12 -13.61 4.42
C ARG A 106 -14.80 -12.88 5.57
N VAL A 107 -14.53 -11.58 5.67
CA VAL A 107 -15.10 -10.68 6.69
C VAL A 107 -15.59 -9.41 6.03
N GLN A 108 -16.56 -8.76 6.62
CA GLN A 108 -17.05 -7.46 6.16
C GLN A 108 -15.98 -6.39 6.33
N GLY A 109 -15.82 -5.53 5.33
CA GLY A 109 -14.87 -4.43 5.37
C GLY A 109 -15.10 -3.42 4.24
N VAL A 110 -14.13 -2.54 4.05
CA VAL A 110 -14.11 -1.56 2.96
C VAL A 110 -12.91 -1.82 2.07
N ALA A 111 -13.16 -2.23 0.84
CA ALA A 111 -12.14 -2.31 -0.20
C ALA A 111 -11.96 -0.92 -0.84
N ILE A 112 -10.71 -0.51 -1.03
CA ILE A 112 -10.33 0.77 -1.63
C ILE A 112 -9.74 0.48 -2.99
N TYR A 113 -10.29 1.09 -4.05
CA TYR A 113 -9.83 0.94 -5.42
C TYR A 113 -9.40 2.30 -5.98
N TYR A 114 -8.37 2.29 -6.81
CA TYR A 114 -8.03 3.37 -7.72
C TYR A 114 -8.43 2.95 -9.14
N HIS A 115 -9.15 3.84 -9.81
CA HIS A 115 -9.57 3.69 -11.21
C HIS A 115 -8.84 4.76 -12.02
N PRO A 116 -7.70 4.45 -12.66
CA PRO A 116 -7.07 5.38 -13.58
C PRO A 116 -7.96 5.65 -14.78
N ASP A 117 -7.89 6.86 -15.33
CA ASP A 117 -8.59 7.20 -16.57
C ASP A 117 -8.10 6.35 -17.73
N LYS A 118 -9.02 5.95 -18.59
CA LYS A 118 -8.72 5.15 -19.76
C LYS A 118 -7.81 5.94 -20.73
N GLY A 119 -6.68 5.35 -21.08
CA GLY A 119 -5.70 5.94 -21.99
C GLY A 119 -4.71 6.89 -21.31
N PHE A 120 -4.88 7.23 -20.04
CA PHE A 120 -3.86 7.98 -19.29
C PHE A 120 -2.65 7.09 -19.02
N THR A 121 -1.45 7.65 -19.23
CA THR A 121 -0.17 7.08 -18.81
C THR A 121 0.66 8.17 -18.15
N GLY A 122 1.41 7.81 -17.12
CA GLY A 122 2.22 8.78 -16.36
C GLY A 122 2.05 8.61 -14.85
N SER A 123 2.43 9.64 -14.11
CA SER A 123 2.34 9.65 -12.65
C SER A 123 1.08 10.37 -12.19
N ASP A 124 0.33 9.76 -11.27
CA ASP A 124 -0.79 10.37 -10.56
C ASP A 124 -0.54 10.29 -9.06
N ALA A 125 -1.06 11.24 -8.29
CA ALA A 125 -0.87 11.31 -6.84
C ALA A 125 -2.20 11.59 -6.14
N PHE A 126 -2.48 10.79 -5.09
CA PHE A 126 -3.69 10.91 -4.30
C PHE A 126 -3.47 10.46 -2.86
N ALA A 127 -4.42 10.74 -1.99
CA ALA A 127 -4.37 10.29 -0.61
C ALA A 127 -5.74 9.88 -0.09
N TYR A 128 -5.75 8.92 0.84
CA TYR A 128 -6.94 8.55 1.59
C TYR A 128 -6.63 8.37 3.08
N ASP A 129 -7.62 8.64 3.90
CA ASP A 129 -7.57 8.51 5.35
C ASP A 129 -8.34 7.28 5.82
N LEU A 130 -7.78 6.60 6.82
CA LEU A 130 -8.42 5.60 7.63
C LEU A 130 -8.56 6.13 9.05
N PHE A 131 -9.77 6.21 9.57
CA PHE A 131 -10.06 6.52 10.96
C PHE A 131 -10.37 5.23 11.71
N THR A 132 -9.59 4.96 12.76
CA THR A 132 -9.81 3.79 13.62
C THR A 132 -10.90 4.09 14.66
N ASN A 133 -11.52 3.04 15.16
CA ASN A 133 -12.50 3.13 16.25
C ASN A 133 -11.92 3.69 17.57
N THR A 134 -10.59 3.77 17.71
CA THR A 134 -9.88 4.34 18.86
C THR A 134 -9.49 5.81 18.64
N GLY A 135 -9.95 6.46 17.56
CA GLY A 135 -9.67 7.86 17.26
C GLY A 135 -8.34 8.10 16.55
N GLY A 136 -7.58 7.07 16.20
CA GLY A 136 -6.37 7.20 15.40
C GLY A 136 -6.67 7.49 13.93
N GLN A 137 -5.80 8.25 13.25
CA GLN A 137 -5.86 8.50 11.81
C GLN A 137 -4.61 7.94 11.13
N ILE A 138 -4.83 7.18 10.07
CA ILE A 138 -3.77 6.70 9.19
C ILE A 138 -4.00 7.31 7.81
N ARG A 139 -3.07 8.13 7.34
CA ARG A 139 -3.07 8.69 5.99
C ARG A 139 -2.19 7.85 5.08
N SER A 140 -2.72 7.42 3.95
CA SER A 140 -1.97 6.78 2.88
C SER A 140 -1.82 7.77 1.72
N ASN A 141 -0.59 8.24 1.48
CA ASN A 141 -0.22 9.01 0.30
C ASN A 141 0.23 8.02 -0.77
N VAL A 142 -0.36 8.08 -1.95
CA VAL A 142 -0.09 7.12 -3.03
C VAL A 142 0.41 7.87 -4.26
N THR A 143 1.54 7.41 -4.80
CA THR A 143 2.01 7.77 -6.14
C THR A 143 1.77 6.56 -7.05
N ALA A 144 0.90 6.73 -8.05
CA ALA A 144 0.56 5.70 -9.02
C ALA A 144 1.28 5.96 -10.35
N ASN A 145 2.10 5.00 -10.80
CA ASN A 145 2.69 5.01 -12.14
C ASN A 145 1.78 4.21 -13.07
N VAL A 146 1.00 4.92 -13.88
CA VAL A 146 0.04 4.33 -14.84
C VAL A 146 0.74 4.00 -16.16
N ARG A 147 0.59 2.76 -16.65
CA ARG A 147 1.22 2.24 -17.87
C ARG A 147 0.21 1.60 -18.79
#